data_dc625d4ae4bd6b8d8a1ca18b2669e4b7
#
_entry.id   dc625d4ae4bd6b8d8a1ca18b2669e4b7
#
_cell.length_a   1.000
_cell.length_b   1.000
_cell.length_c   1.000
_cell.angle_alpha   90.00
_cell.angle_beta   90.00
_cell.angle_gamma   90.00
#
_symmetry.space_group_name_H-M   'P 1'
#
loop_
_entity.id
_entity.type
_entity.pdbx_description
1 polymer ?
#
loop_
_entity_poly.entity_id
_entity_poly.type
_entity_poly.pdbx_seq_one_letter_code
_entity_poly.pdbx_strand_id
1 'polypeptide(L)'
;MAMSSVIEPYGETRRWRRVEYDRLVDLGMFEGERLELLDGLLVLREPQGSPHAATVSLIGQVVATAFGPGWHPRLRMPLALDDDSEPEPDVAVVAGVPRDYLGAHPATAALVVEVAESSLKLDRVKSCLYARAGIQDYWIANLIERVLEVRREPHVAADAPHGSVYRSVELLRPPATVTPLAAPTALIHVADLLP
;
A
#
# COMPACT_ATOMS: atom_id res chain seq x y z
N MET A 1 10.31 13.93 24.15
CA MET A 1 11.67 13.63 23.65
C MET A 1 11.70 14.09 22.20
N ALA A 2 12.46 15.14 21.89
CA ALA A 2 12.45 15.79 20.59
C ALA A 2 12.89 14.81 19.50
N MET A 3 12.08 14.72 18.43
CA MET A 3 12.50 14.06 17.19
C MET A 3 13.75 14.76 16.71
N SER A 4 14.87 14.03 16.66
CA SER A 4 16.10 14.47 16.04
C SER A 4 15.78 14.79 14.57
N SER A 5 15.67 16.07 14.25
CA SER A 5 15.71 16.51 12.87
C SER A 5 17.09 16.09 12.36
N VAL A 6 17.11 15.11 11.47
CA VAL A 6 18.30 14.85 10.65
C VAL A 6 18.53 16.16 9.89
N ILE A 7 19.51 16.95 10.33
CA ILE A 7 19.94 18.12 9.58
C ILE A 7 20.53 17.54 8.32
N GLU A 8 19.79 17.63 7.22
CA GLU A 8 20.28 17.26 5.90
C GLU A 8 21.52 18.13 5.62
N PRO A 9 22.67 17.52 5.33
CA PRO A 9 23.93 18.26 5.20
C PRO A 9 23.95 19.20 3.98
N TYR A 10 22.90 19.18 3.17
CA TYR A 10 22.79 19.93 1.91
C TYR A 10 21.81 21.10 1.94
N GLY A 11 21.22 21.46 3.08
CA GLY A 11 20.19 22.50 3.20
C GLY A 11 18.77 21.97 2.92
N GLU A 12 17.88 22.88 2.44
CA GLU A 12 16.51 22.47 2.08
C GLU A 12 16.51 21.56 0.86
N THR A 13 15.96 20.35 1.01
CA THR A 13 15.77 19.40 -0.10
C THR A 13 14.44 19.68 -0.79
N ARG A 14 14.46 19.70 -2.14
CA ARG A 14 13.24 19.80 -2.94
C ARG A 14 12.52 18.45 -2.96
N ARG A 15 11.23 18.46 -2.70
CA ARG A 15 10.36 17.29 -2.88
C ARG A 15 9.76 17.27 -4.28
N TRP A 16 9.57 16.09 -4.83
CA TRP A 16 8.94 15.87 -6.11
C TRP A 16 7.40 15.95 -5.98
N ARG A 17 6.77 16.50 -7.03
CA ARG A 17 5.32 16.43 -7.19
C ARG A 17 4.97 15.27 -8.12
N ARG A 18 3.81 14.64 -7.89
CA ARG A 18 3.36 13.50 -8.71
C ARG A 18 3.31 13.85 -10.20
N VAL A 19 2.83 15.04 -10.58
CA VAL A 19 2.81 15.49 -11.98
C VAL A 19 4.21 15.56 -12.63
N GLU A 20 5.25 15.82 -11.84
CA GLU A 20 6.63 15.81 -12.32
C GLU A 20 7.16 14.38 -12.46
N TYR A 21 6.82 13.54 -11.49
CA TYR A 21 7.14 12.10 -11.49
C TYR A 21 6.51 11.41 -12.71
N ASP A 22 5.18 11.57 -12.91
CA ASP A 22 4.45 11.02 -14.04
C ASP A 22 5.09 11.40 -15.37
N ARG A 23 5.47 12.68 -15.50
CA ARG A 23 6.15 13.17 -16.72
C ARG A 23 7.50 12.51 -16.96
N LEU A 24 8.28 12.24 -15.92
CA LEU A 24 9.58 11.55 -16.04
C LEU A 24 9.38 10.06 -16.40
N VAL A 25 8.34 9.43 -15.85
CA VAL A 25 7.93 8.06 -16.22
C VAL A 25 7.55 8.02 -17.71
N ASP A 26 6.70 8.92 -18.18
CA ASP A 26 6.28 9.02 -19.59
C ASP A 26 7.47 9.23 -20.55
N LEU A 27 8.51 9.94 -20.10
CA LEU A 27 9.73 10.15 -20.85
C LEU A 27 10.71 8.97 -20.81
N GLY A 28 10.39 7.89 -20.07
CA GLY A 28 11.26 6.72 -19.90
C GLY A 28 12.49 6.97 -19.04
N MET A 29 12.50 8.05 -18.23
CA MET A 29 13.68 8.44 -17.43
C MET A 29 14.07 7.42 -16.37
N PHE A 30 13.12 6.56 -15.96
CA PHE A 30 13.31 5.52 -14.96
C PHE A 30 13.27 4.11 -15.55
N GLU A 31 13.54 3.98 -16.86
CA GLU A 31 13.55 2.68 -17.52
C GLU A 31 14.60 1.75 -16.87
N GLY A 32 14.14 0.57 -16.40
CA GLY A 32 14.98 -0.38 -15.68
C GLY A 32 15.06 -0.17 -14.17
N GLU A 33 14.51 0.92 -13.64
CA GLU A 33 14.39 1.16 -12.21
C GLU A 33 12.95 0.91 -11.72
N ARG A 34 12.80 0.45 -10.48
CA ARG A 34 11.49 0.31 -9.83
C ARG A 34 11.41 1.36 -8.73
N LEU A 35 10.71 2.45 -9.04
CA LEU A 35 10.57 3.59 -8.14
C LEU A 35 9.12 3.77 -7.72
N GLU A 36 8.92 4.24 -6.50
CA GLU A 36 7.65 4.75 -5.99
C GLU A 36 7.86 6.21 -5.58
N LEU A 37 6.86 7.06 -5.77
CA LEU A 37 6.84 8.39 -5.18
C LEU A 37 6.12 8.32 -3.83
N LEU A 38 6.86 8.58 -2.74
CA LEU A 38 6.34 8.55 -1.38
C LEU A 38 6.61 9.88 -0.68
N ASP A 39 5.59 10.69 -0.46
CA ASP A 39 5.67 12.02 0.18
C ASP A 39 6.75 12.91 -0.48
N GLY A 40 6.82 12.91 -1.80
CA GLY A 40 7.77 13.67 -2.60
C GLY A 40 9.18 13.08 -2.68
N LEU A 41 9.40 11.87 -2.18
CA LEU A 41 10.67 11.15 -2.28
C LEU A 41 10.55 10.02 -3.31
N LEU A 42 11.56 9.87 -4.17
CA LEU A 42 11.69 8.72 -5.05
C LEU A 42 12.37 7.59 -4.27
N VAL A 43 11.64 6.51 -4.07
CA VAL A 43 12.07 5.36 -3.27
C VAL A 43 12.23 4.14 -4.16
N LEU A 44 13.44 3.56 -4.14
CA LEU A 44 13.73 2.31 -4.86
C LEU A 44 13.02 1.13 -4.20
N ARG A 45 12.37 0.31 -5.03
CA ARG A 45 11.85 -0.99 -4.58
C ARG A 45 12.91 -2.08 -4.79
N GLU A 46 13.14 -2.84 -3.75
CA GLU A 46 14.03 -4.00 -3.83
C GLU A 46 13.40 -5.13 -4.66
N PRO A 47 14.23 -5.95 -5.35
CA PRO A 47 13.75 -7.17 -5.99
C PRO A 47 13.12 -8.11 -4.95
N GLN A 48 12.00 -8.72 -5.33
CA GLN A 48 11.22 -9.58 -4.45
C GLN A 48 11.52 -11.05 -4.68
N GLY A 49 11.57 -11.82 -3.59
CA GLY A 49 11.76 -13.28 -3.63
C GLY A 49 10.52 -14.05 -4.12
N SER A 50 10.70 -15.34 -4.39
CA SER A 50 9.61 -16.22 -4.81
C SER A 50 8.48 -16.34 -3.76
N PRO A 51 8.75 -16.40 -2.44
CA PRO A 51 7.69 -16.46 -1.44
C PRO A 51 6.80 -15.22 -1.48
N HIS A 52 7.39 -14.03 -1.57
CA HIS A 52 6.66 -12.78 -1.71
C HIS A 52 5.79 -12.78 -2.98
N ALA A 53 6.37 -13.10 -4.14
CA ALA A 53 5.63 -13.11 -5.42
C ALA A 53 4.46 -14.09 -5.42
N ALA A 54 4.65 -15.28 -4.85
CA ALA A 54 3.60 -16.29 -4.70
C ALA A 54 2.47 -15.77 -3.77
N THR A 55 2.83 -15.15 -2.65
CA THR A 55 1.85 -14.60 -1.70
C THR A 55 1.04 -13.47 -2.32
N VAL A 56 1.65 -12.56 -3.06
CA VAL A 56 0.92 -11.51 -3.80
C VAL A 56 -0.13 -12.13 -4.73
N SER A 57 0.24 -13.19 -5.46
CA SER A 57 -0.69 -13.89 -6.36
C SER A 57 -1.82 -14.57 -5.61
N LEU A 58 -1.52 -15.24 -4.49
CA LEU A 58 -2.54 -15.88 -3.62
C LEU A 58 -3.52 -14.85 -3.06
N ILE A 59 -3.03 -13.76 -2.48
CA ILE A 59 -3.86 -12.69 -1.94
C ILE A 59 -4.73 -12.09 -3.05
N GLY A 60 -4.16 -11.85 -4.24
CA GLY A 60 -4.90 -11.35 -5.39
C GLY A 60 -6.10 -12.23 -5.76
N GLN A 61 -5.94 -13.57 -5.76
CA GLN A 61 -7.02 -14.53 -6.04
C GLN A 61 -8.07 -14.54 -4.92
N VAL A 62 -7.62 -14.54 -3.66
CA VAL A 62 -8.51 -14.55 -2.50
C VAL A 62 -9.39 -13.30 -2.47
N VAL A 63 -8.80 -12.10 -2.65
CA VAL A 63 -9.58 -10.86 -2.65
C VAL A 63 -10.46 -10.72 -3.87
N ALA A 64 -10.02 -11.22 -5.06
CA ALA A 64 -10.88 -11.26 -6.25
C ALA A 64 -12.16 -12.06 -6.00
N THR A 65 -12.03 -13.21 -5.33
CA THR A 65 -13.17 -14.06 -4.97
C THR A 65 -14.04 -13.40 -3.90
N ALA A 66 -13.42 -12.80 -2.88
CA ALA A 66 -14.12 -12.17 -1.75
C ALA A 66 -14.95 -10.94 -2.16
N PHE A 67 -14.40 -10.12 -3.04
CA PHE A 67 -15.06 -8.88 -3.48
C PHE A 67 -16.07 -9.12 -4.62
N GLY A 68 -15.79 -10.05 -5.52
CA GLY A 68 -16.67 -10.38 -6.63
C GLY A 68 -16.81 -9.29 -7.71
N PRO A 69 -17.89 -9.35 -8.52
CA PRO A 69 -18.12 -8.40 -9.60
C PRO A 69 -18.26 -6.95 -9.14
N GLY A 70 -17.75 -6.01 -9.95
CA GLY A 70 -17.76 -4.58 -9.63
C GLY A 70 -16.49 -4.10 -8.91
N TRP A 71 -15.59 -5.03 -8.61
CA TRP A 71 -14.29 -4.75 -7.99
C TRP A 71 -13.16 -5.30 -8.85
N HIS A 72 -12.06 -4.55 -8.87
CA HIS A 72 -10.87 -4.90 -9.65
C HIS A 72 -9.62 -4.96 -8.74
N PRO A 73 -9.11 -6.17 -8.42
CA PRO A 73 -7.81 -6.31 -7.78
C PRO A 73 -6.70 -5.91 -8.75
N ARG A 74 -5.86 -4.97 -8.32
CA ARG A 74 -4.66 -4.48 -9.02
C ARG A 74 -3.45 -5.01 -8.27
N LEU A 75 -2.53 -5.65 -8.99
CA LEU A 75 -1.31 -6.21 -8.41
C LEU A 75 -0.13 -5.37 -8.85
N ARG A 76 0.58 -4.78 -7.89
CA ARG A 76 1.79 -3.97 -8.14
C ARG A 76 1.56 -2.87 -9.18
N MET A 77 0.46 -2.18 -9.05
CA MET A 77 0.08 -1.06 -9.91
C MET A 77 -0.09 0.20 -9.09
N PRO A 78 0.27 1.38 -9.62
CA PRO A 78 0.24 2.63 -8.88
C PRO A 78 -1.15 3.01 -8.36
N LEU A 79 -1.15 3.69 -7.20
CA LEU A 79 -2.29 4.46 -6.66
C LEU A 79 -1.88 5.93 -6.60
N ALA A 80 -2.56 6.80 -7.35
CA ALA A 80 -2.34 8.25 -7.34
C ALA A 80 -3.02 8.88 -6.11
N LEU A 81 -2.43 8.70 -4.91
CA LEU A 81 -3.06 9.03 -3.63
C LEU A 81 -3.28 10.53 -3.45
N ASP A 82 -2.25 11.32 -3.74
CA ASP A 82 -2.26 12.78 -3.65
C ASP A 82 -1.21 13.40 -4.59
N ASP A 83 -0.94 14.69 -4.42
CA ASP A 83 0.02 15.42 -5.27
C ASP A 83 1.48 15.02 -5.06
N ASP A 84 1.78 14.35 -3.96
CA ASP A 84 3.15 14.04 -3.53
C ASP A 84 3.39 12.53 -3.36
N SER A 85 2.37 11.68 -3.63
CA SER A 85 2.49 10.25 -3.40
C SER A 85 1.78 9.41 -4.46
N GLU A 86 2.53 8.48 -5.03
CA GLU A 86 2.07 7.45 -5.94
C GLU A 86 2.78 6.12 -5.61
N PRO A 87 2.36 5.44 -4.52
CA PRO A 87 2.86 4.11 -4.20
C PRO A 87 2.34 3.04 -5.15
N GLU A 88 3.10 1.94 -5.26
CA GLU A 88 2.69 0.71 -5.95
C GLU A 88 2.44 -0.40 -4.93
N PRO A 89 1.26 -0.48 -4.30
CA PRO A 89 0.97 -1.55 -3.35
C PRO A 89 1.03 -2.93 -4.01
N ASP A 90 1.39 -3.95 -3.22
CA ASP A 90 1.41 -5.32 -3.74
C ASP A 90 0.03 -5.77 -4.22
N VAL A 91 -1.03 -5.40 -3.49
CA VAL A 91 -2.44 -5.60 -3.91
C VAL A 91 -3.27 -4.38 -3.53
N ALA A 92 -4.06 -3.86 -4.48
CA ALA A 92 -5.09 -2.87 -4.22
C ALA A 92 -6.42 -3.31 -4.83
N VAL A 93 -7.49 -3.26 -4.08
CA VAL A 93 -8.84 -3.53 -4.61
C VAL A 93 -9.54 -2.20 -4.85
N VAL A 94 -9.85 -1.93 -6.10
CA VAL A 94 -10.52 -0.69 -6.55
C VAL A 94 -11.89 -1.01 -7.13
N ALA A 95 -12.79 -0.03 -7.14
CA ALA A 95 -14.09 -0.18 -7.78
C ALA A 95 -13.96 -0.28 -9.32
N GLY A 96 -14.94 -0.85 -9.99
CA GLY A 96 -15.04 -0.88 -11.45
C GLY A 96 -14.23 -1.98 -12.13
N VAL A 97 -13.75 -1.71 -13.34
CA VAL A 97 -13.04 -2.66 -14.20
C VAL A 97 -11.75 -2.03 -14.75
N PRO A 98 -10.80 -2.83 -15.28
CA PRO A 98 -9.51 -2.30 -15.78
C PRO A 98 -9.64 -1.16 -16.79
N ARG A 99 -10.70 -1.17 -17.61
CA ARG A 99 -10.92 -0.17 -18.66
C ARG A 99 -11.20 1.23 -18.10
N ASP A 100 -11.70 1.32 -16.87
CA ASP A 100 -12.00 2.60 -16.19
C ASP A 100 -10.73 3.39 -15.84
N TYR A 101 -9.58 2.72 -15.83
CA TYR A 101 -8.27 3.26 -15.43
C TYR A 101 -7.28 3.42 -16.59
N LEU A 102 -7.76 3.48 -17.84
CA LEU A 102 -6.89 3.69 -19.01
C LEU A 102 -6.30 5.10 -19.09
N GLY A 103 -6.98 6.10 -18.53
CA GLY A 103 -6.56 7.49 -18.58
C GLY A 103 -5.83 8.02 -17.33
N ALA A 104 -5.98 7.34 -16.19
CA ALA A 104 -5.33 7.73 -14.93
C ALA A 104 -5.33 6.57 -13.94
N HIS A 105 -4.37 6.56 -13.01
CA HIS A 105 -4.37 5.66 -11.88
C HIS A 105 -5.47 6.03 -10.87
N PRO A 106 -6.07 5.04 -10.15
CA PRO A 106 -7.05 5.32 -9.12
C PRO A 106 -6.43 6.11 -7.97
N ALA A 107 -7.19 7.07 -7.43
CA ALA A 107 -6.77 7.88 -6.28
C ALA A 107 -7.13 7.25 -4.93
N THR A 108 -7.87 6.16 -4.94
CA THR A 108 -8.31 5.46 -3.72
C THR A 108 -8.48 3.97 -3.98
N ALA A 109 -8.58 3.18 -2.91
CA ALA A 109 -8.88 1.77 -2.94
C ALA A 109 -9.78 1.39 -1.76
N ALA A 110 -10.59 0.34 -1.94
CA ALA A 110 -11.42 -0.24 -0.87
C ALA A 110 -10.58 -1.07 0.11
N LEU A 111 -9.49 -1.64 -0.36
CA LEU A 111 -8.51 -2.40 0.41
C LEU A 111 -7.13 -2.23 -0.22
N VAL A 112 -6.12 -2.02 0.61
CA VAL A 112 -4.71 -2.10 0.20
C VAL A 112 -4.03 -3.19 1.04
N VAL A 113 -3.23 -4.03 0.39
CA VAL A 113 -2.42 -5.06 1.06
C VAL A 113 -0.97 -4.96 0.60
N GLU A 114 -0.06 -4.91 1.57
CA GLU A 114 1.38 -5.08 1.35
C GLU A 114 1.82 -6.44 1.89
N VAL A 115 2.78 -7.05 1.21
CA VAL A 115 3.38 -8.34 1.60
C VAL A 115 4.78 -8.09 2.12
N ALA A 116 4.97 -8.24 3.42
CA ALA A 116 6.24 -7.95 4.08
C ALA A 116 7.10 -9.21 4.27
N GLU A 117 8.18 -9.30 3.54
CA GLU A 117 9.27 -10.28 3.77
C GLU A 117 10.50 -9.56 4.37
N SER A 118 10.98 -8.48 3.74
CA SER A 118 12.04 -7.60 4.24
C SER A 118 11.57 -6.16 4.46
N SER A 119 10.41 -5.79 3.91
CA SER A 119 9.89 -4.42 3.80
C SER A 119 9.06 -3.95 5.01
N LEU A 120 8.82 -4.78 6.03
CA LEU A 120 7.86 -4.50 7.11
C LEU A 120 7.96 -3.09 7.71
N LYS A 121 9.19 -2.58 7.89
CA LYS A 121 9.40 -1.23 8.42
C LYS A 121 8.87 -0.16 7.45
N LEU A 122 9.15 -0.32 6.16
CA LEU A 122 8.67 0.59 5.12
C LEU A 122 7.14 0.51 4.98
N ASP A 123 6.56 -0.70 4.99
CA ASP A 123 5.12 -0.90 4.87
C ASP A 123 4.36 -0.27 6.05
N ARG A 124 4.94 -0.33 7.26
CA ARG A 124 4.41 0.39 8.42
C ARG A 124 4.54 1.91 8.30
N VAL A 125 5.55 2.45 7.61
CA VAL A 125 5.64 3.88 7.28
C VAL A 125 4.63 4.24 6.19
N LYS A 126 4.50 3.45 5.12
CA LYS A 126 3.49 3.64 4.06
C LYS A 126 2.06 3.64 4.62
N SER A 127 1.81 2.95 5.74
CA SER A 127 0.49 2.99 6.40
C SER A 127 0.03 4.41 6.72
N CYS A 128 0.95 5.32 7.05
CA CYS A 128 0.62 6.73 7.33
C CYS A 128 0.19 7.48 6.04
N LEU A 129 0.78 7.15 4.89
CA LEU A 129 0.38 7.70 3.59
C LEU A 129 -1.00 7.21 3.19
N TYR A 130 -1.27 5.91 3.34
CA TYR A 130 -2.58 5.33 3.08
C TYR A 130 -3.65 5.87 4.03
N ALA A 131 -3.32 6.07 5.31
CA ALA A 131 -4.22 6.72 6.27
C ALA A 131 -4.51 8.17 5.88
N ARG A 132 -3.49 8.95 5.44
CA ARG A 132 -3.64 10.32 4.95
C ARG A 132 -4.57 10.39 3.73
N ALA A 133 -4.46 9.42 2.84
CA ALA A 133 -5.32 9.28 1.66
C ALA A 133 -6.73 8.75 1.98
N GLY A 134 -7.05 8.44 3.24
CA GLY A 134 -8.35 7.98 3.67
C GLY A 134 -8.69 6.53 3.31
N ILE A 135 -7.69 5.69 3.00
CA ILE A 135 -7.87 4.25 2.78
C ILE A 135 -8.36 3.62 4.09
N GLN A 136 -9.57 3.05 4.10
CA GLN A 136 -10.24 2.56 5.31
C GLN A 136 -9.74 1.20 5.79
N ASP A 137 -9.21 0.38 4.90
CA ASP A 137 -8.78 -1.00 5.18
C ASP A 137 -7.38 -1.20 4.59
N TYR A 138 -6.38 -1.31 5.46
CA TYR A 138 -4.99 -1.51 5.07
C TYR A 138 -4.42 -2.71 5.81
N TRP A 139 -3.90 -3.67 5.07
CA TRP A 139 -3.35 -4.90 5.63
C TRP A 139 -1.86 -5.05 5.30
N ILE A 140 -1.12 -5.67 6.23
CA ILE A 140 0.26 -6.11 5.99
C ILE A 140 0.32 -7.62 6.25
N ALA A 141 0.58 -8.40 5.22
CA ALA A 141 0.84 -9.82 5.32
C ALA A 141 2.33 -10.03 5.68
N ASN A 142 2.64 -10.11 6.97
CA ASN A 142 4.00 -10.31 7.48
C ASN A 142 4.38 -11.79 7.41
N LEU A 143 5.20 -12.14 6.42
CA LEU A 143 5.58 -13.52 6.13
C LEU A 143 6.52 -14.10 7.20
N ILE A 144 7.39 -13.27 7.78
CA ILE A 144 8.38 -13.72 8.76
C ILE A 144 7.70 -14.15 10.07
N GLU A 145 6.79 -13.33 10.57
CA GLU A 145 6.07 -13.61 11.82
C GLU A 145 4.79 -14.43 11.62
N ARG A 146 4.40 -14.67 10.34
CA ARG A 146 3.15 -15.34 9.97
C ARG A 146 1.94 -14.68 10.64
N VAL A 147 1.83 -13.36 10.43
CA VAL A 147 0.74 -12.54 10.98
C VAL A 147 0.20 -11.61 9.93
N LEU A 148 -1.12 -11.42 9.91
CA LEU A 148 -1.79 -10.37 9.17
C LEU A 148 -2.02 -9.18 10.10
N GLU A 149 -1.39 -8.04 9.82
CA GLU A 149 -1.70 -6.78 10.49
C GLU A 149 -2.86 -6.11 9.76
N VAL A 150 -4.00 -5.96 10.42
CA VAL A 150 -5.17 -5.26 9.90
C VAL A 150 -5.24 -3.87 10.52
N ARG A 151 -5.17 -2.84 9.69
CA ARG A 151 -5.13 -1.43 10.11
C ARG A 151 -6.36 -0.70 9.58
N ARG A 152 -7.12 -0.08 10.46
CA ARG A 152 -8.41 0.57 10.18
C ARG A 152 -8.57 1.88 10.93
N GLU A 153 -9.62 2.62 10.61
CA GLU A 153 -9.94 3.91 11.23
C GLU A 153 -8.82 4.96 11.02
N PRO A 154 -8.55 5.34 9.75
CA PRO A 154 -7.58 6.38 9.47
C PRO A 154 -8.00 7.70 10.10
N HIS A 155 -7.08 8.40 10.75
CA HIS A 155 -7.35 9.70 11.35
C HIS A 155 -6.10 10.59 11.34
N VAL A 156 -6.34 11.90 11.40
CA VAL A 156 -5.28 12.91 11.49
C VAL A 156 -4.62 12.83 12.87
N ALA A 157 -3.28 12.80 12.88
CA ALA A 157 -2.46 12.81 14.09
C ALA A 157 -1.20 13.64 13.82
N ALA A 158 -1.17 14.87 14.34
CA ALA A 158 -0.12 15.84 14.01
C ALA A 158 1.31 15.37 14.34
N ASP A 159 1.45 14.51 15.35
CA ASP A 159 2.74 13.97 15.80
C ASP A 159 3.17 12.70 15.04
N ALA A 160 2.32 12.19 14.14
CA ALA A 160 2.61 11.00 13.37
C ALA A 160 3.40 11.32 12.09
N PRO A 161 4.18 10.38 11.57
CA PRO A 161 4.74 10.50 10.23
C PRO A 161 3.64 10.81 9.20
N HIS A 162 3.88 11.75 8.31
CA HIS A 162 2.91 12.20 7.29
C HIS A 162 1.56 12.69 7.83
N GLY A 163 1.46 13.01 9.15
CA GLY A 163 0.29 13.65 9.77
C GLY A 163 -0.96 12.78 9.94
N SER A 164 -0.86 11.47 9.73
CA SER A 164 -2.01 10.56 9.83
C SER A 164 -1.58 9.15 10.26
N VAL A 165 -2.48 8.43 10.92
CA VAL A 165 -2.28 7.04 11.36
C VAL A 165 -3.60 6.27 11.31
N TYR A 166 -3.53 4.95 11.45
CA TYR A 166 -4.67 4.11 11.76
C TYR A 166 -4.82 3.96 13.27
N ARG A 167 -6.04 4.21 13.79
CA ARG A 167 -6.35 4.07 15.21
C ARG A 167 -6.44 2.61 15.64
N SER A 168 -7.00 1.76 14.79
CA SER A 168 -7.15 0.32 15.03
C SER A 168 -6.03 -0.43 14.33
N VAL A 169 -5.32 -1.28 15.08
CA VAL A 169 -4.34 -2.23 14.55
C VAL A 169 -4.59 -3.58 15.22
N GLU A 170 -5.02 -4.54 14.43
CA GLU A 170 -5.28 -5.91 14.88
C GLU A 170 -4.24 -6.86 14.27
N LEU A 171 -3.71 -7.78 15.09
CA LEU A 171 -2.73 -8.78 14.67
C LEU A 171 -3.40 -10.15 14.63
N LEU A 172 -3.66 -10.65 13.43
CA LEU A 172 -4.37 -11.91 13.22
C LEU A 172 -3.40 -13.02 12.81
N ARG A 173 -3.56 -14.19 13.43
CA ARG A 173 -2.80 -15.40 13.11
C ARG A 173 -3.75 -16.54 12.75
N PRO A 174 -3.34 -17.51 11.92
CA PRO A 174 -4.13 -18.74 11.77
C PRO A 174 -4.43 -19.37 13.14
N PRO A 175 -5.68 -19.86 13.39
CA PRO A 175 -6.78 -20.06 12.44
C PRO A 175 -7.77 -18.87 12.34
N ALA A 176 -7.38 -17.65 12.72
CA ALA A 176 -8.28 -16.49 12.66
C ALA A 176 -8.80 -16.23 11.23
N THR A 177 -9.87 -15.47 11.16
CA THR A 177 -10.48 -14.99 9.91
C THR A 177 -10.53 -13.48 9.89
N VAL A 178 -10.59 -12.88 8.70
CA VAL A 178 -10.75 -11.45 8.47
C VAL A 178 -11.85 -11.20 7.44
N THR A 179 -12.59 -10.12 7.61
CA THR A 179 -13.59 -9.66 6.65
C THR A 179 -13.19 -8.28 6.13
N PRO A 180 -13.03 -8.08 4.80
CA PRO A 180 -12.78 -6.76 4.25
C PRO A 180 -13.97 -5.83 4.50
N LEU A 181 -13.71 -4.56 4.83
CA LEU A 181 -14.79 -3.59 5.12
C LEU A 181 -15.76 -3.41 3.95
N ALA A 182 -15.26 -3.40 2.71
CA ALA A 182 -16.10 -3.24 1.52
C ALA A 182 -16.69 -4.55 0.97
N ALA A 183 -16.36 -5.70 1.58
CA ALA A 183 -16.97 -7.01 1.28
C ALA A 183 -17.43 -7.69 2.59
N PRO A 184 -18.45 -7.12 3.29
CA PRO A 184 -18.78 -7.51 4.67
C PRO A 184 -19.37 -8.91 4.81
N THR A 185 -19.73 -9.55 3.72
CA THR A 185 -20.22 -10.94 3.71
C THR A 185 -19.12 -11.97 3.44
N ALA A 186 -17.93 -11.52 3.03
CA ALA A 186 -16.80 -12.40 2.77
C ALA A 186 -16.08 -12.74 4.08
N LEU A 187 -15.76 -14.02 4.24
CA LEU A 187 -14.94 -14.51 5.34
C LEU A 187 -13.67 -15.12 4.75
N ILE A 188 -12.53 -14.50 5.05
CA ILE A 188 -11.22 -14.92 4.54
C ILE A 188 -10.45 -15.55 5.70
N HIS A 189 -9.97 -16.78 5.53
CA HIS A 189 -9.05 -17.36 6.50
C HIS A 189 -7.66 -16.75 6.39
N VAL A 190 -7.09 -16.32 7.50
CA VAL A 190 -5.74 -15.75 7.52
C VAL A 190 -4.69 -16.74 6.98
N ALA A 191 -4.96 -18.04 7.14
CA ALA A 191 -4.13 -19.11 6.57
C ALA A 191 -4.06 -19.08 5.03
N ASP A 192 -5.09 -18.54 4.35
CA ASP A 192 -5.13 -18.44 2.89
C ASP A 192 -4.34 -17.24 2.36
N LEU A 193 -3.95 -16.33 3.25
CA LEU A 193 -3.17 -15.12 2.95
C LEU A 193 -1.68 -15.26 3.30
N LEU A 194 -1.31 -16.30 4.05
CA LEU A 194 0.05 -16.51 4.57
C LEU A 194 0.52 -17.92 4.20
N PRO A 195 1.61 -18.10 3.45
CA PRO A 195 2.13 -19.40 3.03
C PRO A 195 2.63 -20.28 4.19
#